data_26171a185f962887656396d6d54b7764
#
_entry.id   26171a185f962887656396d6d54b7764
#
_cell.length_a   1.000
_cell.length_b   1.000
_cell.length_c   1.000
_cell.angle_alpha   90.00
_cell.angle_beta   90.00
_cell.angle_gamma   90.00
#
_symmetry.space_group_name_H-M   'P 1'
#
loop_
_entity.id
_entity.type
_entity.pdbx_description
1 polymer ?
#
loop_
_entity_poly.entity_id
_entity_poly.type
_entity_poly.pdbx_seq_one_letter_code
_entity_poly.pdbx_strand_id
1 'polypeptide(L)'
;MTDIPELTELERRDVDMILRYSDSTEHVIDYITLRTRCPCANCDPRRETDARQEEFEAEVRLQRNEKPAVEKVGHFGLRFKFDGRGCNTGIYGFDLLHSIGESTNSD
;
A
#
# COMPACT_ATOMS: atom_id res chain seq x y z
N MET A 1 -7.24 5.07 -22.41
CA MET A 1 -6.88 4.33 -21.20
C MET A 1 -5.37 4.25 -21.09
N THR A 2 -4.84 4.67 -19.98
CA THR A 2 -3.39 4.70 -19.81
C THR A 2 -2.92 3.36 -19.27
N ASP A 3 -2.02 2.71 -19.95
CA ASP A 3 -1.47 1.46 -19.49
C ASP A 3 -0.50 1.72 -18.34
N ILE A 4 -0.69 0.96 -17.27
CA ILE A 4 0.20 1.03 -16.13
C ILE A 4 1.44 0.19 -16.45
N PRO A 5 2.65 0.72 -16.23
CA PRO A 5 3.85 -0.08 -16.47
C PRO A 5 3.88 -1.31 -15.56
N GLU A 6 4.53 -2.34 -16.01
CA GLU A 6 4.63 -3.58 -15.26
C GLU A 6 5.59 -3.40 -14.08
N LEU A 7 5.19 -3.91 -12.91
CA LEU A 7 6.04 -3.94 -11.73
C LEU A 7 7.08 -5.03 -11.92
N THR A 8 8.35 -4.64 -12.01
CA THR A 8 9.45 -5.57 -12.28
C THR A 8 10.22 -5.96 -11.04
N GLU A 9 10.24 -5.11 -10.03
CA GLU A 9 10.99 -5.38 -8.80
C GLU A 9 10.33 -4.70 -7.61
N LEU A 10 10.35 -5.38 -6.47
CA LEU A 10 9.87 -4.84 -5.21
C LEU A 10 10.97 -5.03 -4.17
N GLU A 11 11.45 -3.92 -3.61
CA GLU A 11 12.43 -3.98 -2.54
C GLU A 11 11.77 -3.57 -1.23
N ARG A 12 11.71 -4.47 -0.27
CA ARG A 12 11.13 -4.18 1.04
C ARG A 12 12.22 -3.73 2.00
N ARG A 13 12.06 -2.53 2.56
CA ARG A 13 12.96 -1.98 3.58
C ARG A 13 12.25 -1.99 4.93
N ASP A 14 12.91 -1.49 5.98
CA ASP A 14 12.38 -1.58 7.36
C ASP A 14 11.10 -0.77 7.55
N VAL A 15 11.01 0.41 6.96
CA VAL A 15 9.86 1.30 7.16
C VAL A 15 9.14 1.64 5.86
N ASP A 16 9.69 1.27 4.72
CA ASP A 16 9.09 1.55 3.42
C ASP A 16 9.48 0.49 2.40
N MET A 17 8.98 0.65 1.18
CA MET A 17 9.33 -0.25 0.09
C MET A 17 9.53 0.56 -1.20
N ILE A 18 10.32 0.03 -2.10
CA ILE A 18 10.57 0.64 -3.40
C ILE A 18 9.97 -0.28 -4.46
N LEU A 19 9.10 0.29 -5.30
CA LEU A 19 8.49 -0.41 -6.42
C LEU A 19 9.14 0.09 -7.70
N ARG A 20 9.75 -0.83 -8.46
CA ARG A 20 10.41 -0.49 -9.72
C ARG A 20 9.61 -1.04 -10.89
N TYR A 21 9.39 -0.20 -11.87
CA TYR A 21 8.52 -0.51 -13.01
C TYR A 21 9.31 -0.63 -14.32
N SER A 22 8.70 -1.26 -15.29
CA SER A 22 9.33 -1.54 -16.58
C SER A 22 9.71 -0.29 -17.38
N ASP A 23 9.08 0.85 -17.06
CA ASP A 23 9.39 2.14 -17.70
C ASP A 23 10.48 2.93 -16.97
N SER A 24 11.18 2.30 -16.05
CA SER A 24 12.22 2.90 -15.20
C SER A 24 11.69 3.82 -14.10
N THR A 25 10.39 3.85 -13.89
CA THR A 25 9.79 4.59 -12.79
C THR A 25 10.04 3.85 -11.47
N GLU A 26 10.34 4.61 -10.40
CA GLU A 26 10.46 4.07 -9.06
C GLU A 26 9.52 4.83 -8.14
N HIS A 27 8.76 4.09 -7.35
CA HIS A 27 7.91 4.68 -6.31
C HIS A 27 8.35 4.17 -4.96
N VAL A 28 8.45 5.08 -3.98
CA VAL A 28 8.76 4.74 -2.59
C VAL A 28 7.48 4.94 -1.79
N ILE A 29 7.00 3.88 -1.15
CA ILE A 29 5.79 3.91 -0.34
C ILE A 29 6.14 3.43 1.06
N ASP A 30 5.90 4.27 2.08
CA ASP A 30 6.09 3.84 3.45
C ASP A 30 4.92 2.96 3.90
N TYR A 31 5.17 2.09 4.89
CA TYR A 31 4.16 1.12 5.31
C TYR A 31 2.96 1.76 6.00
N ILE A 32 3.15 2.91 6.63
CA ILE A 32 2.03 3.63 7.23
C ILE A 32 1.07 4.09 6.14
N THR A 33 1.58 4.71 5.08
CA THR A 33 0.77 5.12 3.93
C THR A 33 0.08 3.92 3.29
N LEU A 34 0.81 2.85 3.08
CA LEU A 34 0.26 1.63 2.50
C LEU A 34 -0.90 1.09 3.35
N ARG A 35 -0.69 1.02 4.66
CA ARG A 35 -1.69 0.50 5.59
C ARG A 35 -2.94 1.36 5.63
N THR A 36 -2.80 2.69 5.55
CA THR A 36 -3.94 3.62 5.55
C THR A 36 -4.76 3.55 4.26
N ARG A 37 -4.22 2.95 3.22
CA ARG A 37 -4.90 2.80 1.92
C ARG A 37 -5.39 1.38 1.67
N CYS A 38 -5.45 0.54 2.71
CA CYS A 38 -5.88 -0.85 2.57
C CYS A 38 -7.29 -0.94 1.97
N PRO A 39 -7.47 -1.70 0.87
CA PRO A 39 -8.75 -1.76 0.18
C PRO A 39 -9.71 -2.82 0.71
N CYS A 40 -9.39 -3.51 1.80
CA CYS A 40 -10.26 -4.57 2.31
C CYS A 40 -11.57 -4.00 2.86
N ALA A 41 -12.59 -4.86 2.95
CA ALA A 41 -13.93 -4.44 3.37
C ALA A 41 -13.99 -3.87 4.78
N ASN A 42 -13.01 -4.21 5.63
CA ASN A 42 -12.96 -3.70 6.99
C ASN A 42 -12.29 -2.33 7.10
N CYS A 43 -11.35 -2.04 6.22
CA CYS A 43 -10.59 -0.79 6.27
C CYS A 43 -11.18 0.31 5.40
N ASP A 44 -11.78 -0.05 4.26
CA ASP A 44 -12.31 0.92 3.33
C ASP A 44 -13.35 1.86 3.95
N PRO A 45 -14.35 1.37 4.71
CA PRO A 45 -15.34 2.26 5.34
C PRO A 45 -14.73 3.25 6.33
N ARG A 46 -13.54 2.97 6.85
CA ARG A 46 -12.88 3.85 7.81
C ARG A 46 -12.29 5.10 7.16
N ARG A 47 -12.40 5.21 5.85
CA ARG A 47 -11.91 6.35 5.07
C ARG A 47 -13.05 7.10 4.36
N GLU A 48 -14.30 6.82 4.73
CA GLU A 48 -15.46 7.41 4.05
C GLU A 48 -15.59 8.91 4.26
N THR A 49 -15.14 9.41 5.40
CA THR A 49 -15.17 10.84 5.70
C THR A 49 -13.77 11.29 6.13
N ASP A 50 -13.52 12.60 6.03
CA ASP A 50 -12.23 13.15 6.44
C ASP A 50 -11.95 12.88 7.93
N ALA A 51 -12.98 13.00 8.76
CA ALA A 51 -12.83 12.74 10.20
C ALA A 51 -12.45 11.28 10.47
N ARG A 52 -13.10 10.35 9.78
CA ARG A 52 -12.79 8.93 9.92
C ARG A 52 -11.40 8.60 9.40
N GLN A 53 -11.00 9.23 8.31
CA GLN A 53 -9.70 9.03 7.74
C GLN A 53 -8.60 9.49 8.70
N GLU A 54 -8.75 10.66 9.31
CA GLU A 54 -7.79 11.18 10.26
C GLU A 54 -7.65 10.26 11.48
N GLU A 55 -8.77 9.76 11.98
CA GLU A 55 -8.81 8.84 13.10
C GLU A 55 -8.10 7.53 12.76
N PHE A 56 -8.36 7.01 11.57
CA PHE A 56 -7.74 5.79 11.10
C PHE A 56 -6.22 5.96 10.94
N GLU A 57 -5.78 7.07 10.34
CA GLU A 57 -4.36 7.36 10.19
C GLU A 57 -3.65 7.48 11.52
N ALA A 58 -4.27 8.14 12.49
CA ALA A 58 -3.71 8.27 13.84
C ALA A 58 -3.55 6.89 14.48
N GLU A 59 -4.55 6.04 14.34
CA GLU A 59 -4.51 4.68 14.86
C GLU A 59 -3.40 3.85 14.21
N VAL A 60 -3.25 3.95 12.90
CA VAL A 60 -2.21 3.22 12.18
C VAL A 60 -0.83 3.66 12.63
N ARG A 61 -0.63 4.95 12.89
CA ARG A 61 0.66 5.46 13.37
C ARG A 61 1.04 4.94 14.74
N LEU A 62 0.06 4.60 15.56
CA LEU A 62 0.30 4.03 16.88
C LEU A 62 0.62 2.54 16.82
N GLN A 63 0.32 1.88 15.72
CA GLN A 63 0.61 0.47 15.52
C GLN A 63 2.03 0.29 14.97
N ARG A 64 2.56 -0.91 15.18
CA ARG A 64 3.86 -1.24 14.58
C ARG A 64 3.62 -1.64 13.12
N ASN A 65 4.10 -0.81 12.22
CA ASN A 65 3.99 -1.08 10.78
C ASN A 65 5.36 -1.50 10.27
N GLU A 66 5.79 -2.67 10.73
CA GLU A 66 7.07 -3.22 10.34
C GLU A 66 6.93 -3.91 8.96
N LYS A 67 8.05 -4.21 8.39
CA LYS A 67 8.19 -4.87 7.10
C LYS A 67 7.19 -6.02 6.95
N PRO A 68 6.14 -5.87 6.14
CA PRO A 68 5.11 -6.91 6.01
C PRO A 68 5.57 -8.03 5.10
N ALA A 69 4.97 -9.20 5.29
CA ALA A 69 5.12 -10.28 4.33
C ALA A 69 4.32 -9.93 3.08
N VAL A 70 4.83 -10.29 1.91
CA VAL A 70 4.20 -9.99 0.63
C VAL A 70 3.92 -11.27 -0.12
N GLU A 71 2.69 -11.40 -0.62
CA GLU A 71 2.26 -12.56 -1.40
C GLU A 71 1.66 -12.09 -2.71
N LYS A 72 2.11 -12.68 -3.82
CA LYS A 72 1.55 -12.35 -5.13
C LYS A 72 0.21 -13.05 -5.31
N VAL A 73 -0.80 -12.29 -5.75
CA VAL A 73 -2.16 -12.80 -5.98
C VAL A 73 -2.42 -12.80 -7.47
N GLY A 74 -2.03 -13.89 -8.16
CA GLY A 74 -2.21 -14.03 -9.60
C GLY A 74 -1.60 -12.88 -10.38
N HIS A 75 -2.37 -12.36 -11.35
CA HIS A 75 -1.98 -11.18 -12.12
C HIS A 75 -2.70 -9.92 -11.62
N PHE A 76 -3.39 -10.01 -10.49
CA PHE A 76 -4.21 -8.93 -9.96
C PHE A 76 -3.41 -7.94 -9.12
N GLY A 77 -2.58 -8.44 -8.20
CA GLY A 77 -1.88 -7.56 -7.28
C GLY A 77 -1.08 -8.30 -6.22
N LEU A 78 -0.87 -7.62 -5.11
CA LEU A 78 -0.08 -8.13 -3.99
C LEU A 78 -0.89 -8.05 -2.71
N ARG A 79 -0.77 -9.08 -1.89
CA ARG A 79 -1.33 -9.07 -0.53
C ARG A 79 -0.19 -8.75 0.43
N PHE A 80 -0.42 -7.77 1.28
CA PHE A 80 0.52 -7.38 2.32
C PHE A 80 -0.01 -7.85 3.66
N LYS A 81 0.80 -8.61 4.40
CA LYS A 81 0.41 -9.15 5.70
C LYS A 81 1.18 -8.39 6.78
N PHE A 82 0.46 -7.53 7.49
CA PHE A 82 1.03 -6.79 8.62
C PHE A 82 0.77 -7.59 9.90
N ASP A 83 1.83 -7.82 10.67
CA ASP A 83 1.72 -8.57 11.91
C ASP A 83 1.04 -7.76 13.01
N GLY A 84 0.57 -8.46 14.05
CA GLY A 84 -0.05 -7.84 15.19
C GLY A 84 -1.44 -7.33 14.88
N ARG A 85 -1.66 -6.04 15.13
CA ARG A 85 -2.96 -5.41 14.91
C ARG A 85 -3.18 -4.93 13.49
N GLY A 86 -2.22 -5.14 12.62
CA GLY A 86 -2.35 -4.75 11.24
C GLY A 86 -3.34 -5.64 10.48
N CYS A 87 -3.77 -5.17 9.33
CA CYS A 87 -4.64 -5.93 8.46
C CYS A 87 -3.79 -6.89 7.60
N ASN A 88 -4.22 -8.14 7.50
CA ASN A 88 -3.52 -9.11 6.66
C ASN A 88 -4.40 -9.68 5.54
N THR A 89 -5.54 -9.02 5.26
CA THR A 89 -6.48 -9.48 4.24
C THR A 89 -6.54 -8.57 3.03
N GLY A 90 -5.88 -7.40 3.08
CA GLY A 90 -5.94 -6.44 1.98
C GLY A 90 -5.13 -6.88 0.77
N ILE A 91 -5.78 -6.94 -0.38
CA ILE A 91 -5.12 -7.24 -1.65
C ILE A 91 -5.06 -5.94 -2.44
N TYR A 92 -3.86 -5.46 -2.70
CA TYR A 92 -3.64 -4.21 -3.42
C TYR A 92 -3.44 -4.55 -4.90
N GLY A 93 -4.39 -4.14 -5.75
CA GLY A 93 -4.22 -4.30 -7.19
C GLY A 93 -3.01 -3.50 -7.68
N PHE A 94 -2.43 -3.91 -8.79
CA PHE A 94 -1.26 -3.21 -9.32
C PHE A 94 -1.60 -1.77 -9.70
N ASP A 95 -2.83 -1.51 -10.17
CA ASP A 95 -3.29 -0.16 -10.47
C ASP A 95 -3.40 0.69 -9.20
N LEU A 96 -3.89 0.12 -8.11
CA LEU A 96 -3.98 0.81 -6.83
C LEU A 96 -2.58 1.12 -6.29
N LEU A 97 -1.67 0.17 -6.35
CA LEU A 97 -0.28 0.38 -5.91
C LEU A 97 0.39 1.50 -6.70
N HIS A 98 0.19 1.53 -8.00
CA HIS A 98 0.73 2.57 -8.85
C HIS A 98 0.15 3.93 -8.49
N SER A 99 -1.16 3.99 -8.26
CA SER A 99 -1.85 5.21 -7.86
C SER A 99 -1.33 5.73 -6.51
N ILE A 100 -1.16 4.85 -5.53
CA ILE A 100 -0.61 5.23 -4.22
C ILE A 100 0.81 5.77 -4.39
N GLY A 101 1.62 5.10 -5.19
CA GLY A 101 2.99 5.52 -5.45
C GLY A 101 3.06 6.89 -6.12
N GLU A 102 2.21 7.15 -7.10
CA GLU A 102 2.14 8.45 -7.76
C GLU A 102 1.75 9.55 -6.78
N SER A 103 0.75 9.28 -5.95
CA SER A 103 0.28 10.24 -4.96
C SER A 103 1.35 10.55 -3.92
N THR A 104 2.11 9.54 -3.49
CA THR A 104 3.15 9.68 -2.47
C THR A 104 4.39 10.38 -3.01
N ASN A 105 4.71 10.19 -4.29
CA ASN A 105 5.94 10.69 -4.91
C ASN A 105 5.72 11.91 -5.80
N SER A 106 4.49 12.41 -5.92
CA SER A 106 4.24 13.60 -6.69
C SER A 106 4.41 14.84 -5.81
N ASP A 107 4.99 15.85 -6.38
CA ASP A 107 5.19 17.12 -5.70
C ASP A 107 3.97 18.03 -5.83
#